data_1a7280b688e66ae2739905b4c0eab752
#
_entry.id   1a7280b688e66ae2739905b4c0eab752
#
_cell.length_a   1.000
_cell.length_b   1.000
_cell.length_c   1.000
_cell.angle_alpha   90.00
_cell.angle_beta   90.00
_cell.angle_gamma   90.00
#
_symmetry.space_group_name_H-M   'P 1'
#
loop_
_entity.id
_entity.type
_entity.pdbx_description
1 polymer ?
#
loop_
_entity_poly.entity_id
_entity_poly.type
_entity_poly.pdbx_seq_one_letter_code
_entity_poly.pdbx_strand_id
1 'polypeptide(L)'
;MSKESLVQLFHIILVGGLFIYVGITRNDLPKFMYPTLLVLGIIIFLYHIYKSIIKPQRAWINYIHIFLISPLLVYIGYNGQDTPRKFFELLLMAGFAAIGYHGFYLVGSIYPTKITEDK
;
A
#
# COMPACT_ATOMS: atom_id res chain seq x y z
N MET A 1 -16.09 -14.34 -6.99
CA MET A 1 -15.16 -13.77 -5.98
C MET A 1 -15.84 -12.56 -5.34
N SER A 2 -15.79 -12.46 -4.02
CA SER A 2 -16.41 -11.34 -3.32
C SER A 2 -15.67 -10.03 -3.57
N LYS A 3 -16.35 -8.90 -3.32
CA LYS A 3 -15.73 -7.57 -3.41
C LYS A 3 -14.51 -7.46 -2.50
N GLU A 4 -14.60 -8.03 -1.30
CA GLU A 4 -13.51 -8.01 -0.34
C GLU A 4 -12.30 -8.81 -0.85
N SER A 5 -12.54 -9.98 -1.43
CA SER A 5 -11.47 -10.79 -2.01
C SER A 5 -10.78 -10.07 -3.17
N LEU A 6 -11.55 -9.33 -3.99
CA LEU A 6 -10.98 -8.56 -5.09
C LEU A 6 -10.08 -7.43 -4.57
N VAL A 7 -10.49 -6.76 -3.48
CA VAL A 7 -9.68 -5.71 -2.86
C VAL A 7 -8.37 -6.30 -2.32
N GLN A 8 -8.43 -7.47 -1.67
CA GLN A 8 -7.23 -8.12 -1.16
C GLN A 8 -6.29 -8.50 -2.31
N LEU A 9 -6.84 -9.09 -3.37
CA LEU A 9 -6.05 -9.50 -4.53
C LEU A 9 -5.39 -8.30 -5.21
N PHE A 10 -6.12 -7.19 -5.35
CA PHE A 10 -5.59 -5.94 -5.89
C PHE A 10 -4.36 -5.47 -5.09
N HIS A 11 -4.46 -5.46 -3.76
CA HIS A 11 -3.35 -5.01 -2.91
C HIS A 11 -2.16 -5.96 -2.98
N ILE A 12 -2.40 -7.26 -3.10
CA ILE A 12 -1.31 -8.22 -3.20
C ILE A 12 -0.56 -8.06 -4.53
N ILE A 13 -1.28 -8.05 -5.65
CA ILE A 13 -0.66 -8.08 -6.97
C ILE A 13 -0.17 -6.71 -7.39
N LEU A 14 -1.07 -5.70 -7.40
CA LEU A 14 -0.73 -4.39 -7.94
C LEU A 14 0.05 -3.55 -6.94
N VAL A 15 -0.45 -3.41 -5.73
CA VAL A 15 0.21 -2.55 -4.73
C VAL A 15 1.48 -3.22 -4.22
N GLY A 16 1.40 -4.47 -3.80
CA GLY A 16 2.57 -5.22 -3.33
C GLY A 16 3.63 -5.35 -4.41
N GLY A 17 3.22 -5.70 -5.62
CA GLY A 17 4.14 -5.82 -6.75
C GLY A 17 4.82 -4.51 -7.10
N LEU A 18 4.05 -3.41 -7.11
CA LEU A 18 4.60 -2.07 -7.39
C LEU A 18 5.63 -1.67 -6.33
N PHE A 19 5.30 -1.85 -5.06
CA PHE A 19 6.19 -1.46 -3.97
C PHE A 19 7.49 -2.27 -3.98
N ILE A 20 7.41 -3.56 -4.27
CA ILE A 20 8.60 -4.42 -4.39
C ILE A 20 9.43 -3.99 -5.59
N TYR A 21 8.79 -3.73 -6.73
CA TYR A 21 9.49 -3.27 -7.92
C TYR A 21 10.24 -1.97 -7.66
N VAL A 22 9.58 -0.97 -7.09
CA VAL A 22 10.21 0.32 -6.77
C VAL A 22 11.31 0.15 -5.73
N GLY A 23 11.07 -0.66 -4.70
CA GLY A 23 12.02 -0.87 -3.62
C GLY A 23 13.30 -1.58 -4.08
N ILE A 24 13.19 -2.49 -5.05
CA ILE A 24 14.35 -3.18 -5.61
C ILE A 24 15.08 -2.32 -6.64
N THR A 25 14.33 -1.65 -7.51
CA THR A 25 14.89 -0.88 -8.63
C THR A 25 15.53 0.42 -8.16
N ARG A 26 14.96 1.04 -7.15
CA ARG A 26 15.52 2.25 -6.51
C ARG A 26 15.78 3.37 -7.51
N ASN A 27 17.00 3.93 -7.50
CA ASN A 27 17.36 5.08 -8.35
C ASN A 27 17.39 4.75 -9.84
N ASP A 28 17.30 3.48 -10.21
CA ASP A 28 17.25 3.05 -11.62
C ASP A 28 15.84 3.05 -12.19
N LEU A 29 14.85 3.51 -11.43
CA LEU A 29 13.47 3.63 -11.90
C LEU A 29 13.38 4.54 -13.13
N PRO A 30 12.51 4.20 -14.11
CA PRO A 30 12.19 5.14 -15.18
C PRO A 30 11.69 6.47 -14.59
N LYS A 31 12.08 7.57 -15.21
CA LYS A 31 11.79 8.91 -14.67
C LYS A 31 10.28 9.17 -14.49
N PHE A 32 9.44 8.59 -15.36
CA PHE A 32 8.00 8.80 -15.27
C PHE A 32 7.39 8.17 -14.00
N MET A 33 8.10 7.20 -13.39
CA MET A 33 7.60 6.56 -12.18
C MET A 33 7.53 7.51 -10.99
N TYR A 34 8.43 8.48 -10.91
CA TYR A 34 8.44 9.39 -9.76
C TYR A 34 7.18 10.25 -9.66
N PRO A 35 6.74 10.96 -10.72
CA PRO A 35 5.47 11.66 -10.65
C PRO A 35 4.29 10.70 -10.48
N THR A 36 4.37 9.48 -11.00
CA THR A 36 3.33 8.47 -10.79
C THR A 36 3.19 8.12 -9.32
N LEU A 37 4.32 7.91 -8.62
CA LEU A 37 4.30 7.63 -7.18
C LEU A 37 3.78 8.82 -6.37
N LEU A 38 4.14 10.03 -6.76
CA LEU A 38 3.66 11.25 -6.11
C LEU A 38 2.13 11.35 -6.19
N VAL A 39 1.56 11.20 -7.39
CA VAL A 39 0.12 11.26 -7.61
C VAL A 39 -0.57 10.11 -6.87
N LEU A 40 -0.02 8.90 -6.95
CA LEU A 40 -0.57 7.75 -6.24
C LEU A 40 -0.60 7.98 -4.74
N GLY A 41 0.47 8.54 -4.17
CA GLY A 41 0.54 8.87 -2.75
C GLY A 41 -0.55 9.86 -2.34
N ILE A 42 -0.81 10.89 -3.14
CA ILE A 42 -1.87 11.87 -2.89
C ILE A 42 -3.24 11.19 -2.93
N ILE A 43 -3.48 10.33 -3.93
CA ILE A 43 -4.75 9.61 -4.06
C ILE A 43 -4.98 8.70 -2.86
N ILE A 44 -3.97 7.96 -2.45
CA ILE A 44 -4.06 7.07 -1.28
C ILE A 44 -4.37 7.89 -0.02
N PHE A 45 -3.71 9.02 0.15
CA PHE A 45 -3.94 9.91 1.28
C PHE A 45 -5.41 10.34 1.37
N LEU A 46 -5.93 10.89 0.28
CA LEU A 46 -7.30 11.40 0.25
C LEU A 46 -8.32 10.27 0.42
N TYR A 47 -8.12 9.14 -0.25
CA TYR A 47 -9.02 8.01 -0.16
C TYR A 47 -9.10 7.45 1.26
N HIS A 48 -7.96 7.27 1.92
CA HIS A 48 -7.95 6.69 3.26
C HIS A 48 -8.42 7.68 4.34
N ILE A 49 -8.25 8.99 4.15
CA ILE A 49 -8.89 9.98 5.00
C ILE A 49 -10.41 9.83 4.92
N TYR A 50 -10.95 9.76 3.70
CA TYR A 50 -12.38 9.57 3.48
C TYR A 50 -12.86 8.28 4.17
N LYS A 51 -12.15 7.17 3.98
CA LYS A 51 -12.52 5.89 4.58
C LYS A 51 -12.48 5.93 6.10
N SER A 52 -11.53 6.64 6.70
CA SER A 52 -11.41 6.72 8.15
C SER A 52 -12.58 7.49 8.77
N ILE A 53 -13.17 8.42 8.01
CA ILE A 53 -14.34 9.18 8.46
C ILE A 53 -15.60 8.33 8.38
N ILE A 54 -15.82 7.62 7.26
CA ILE A 54 -17.05 6.85 7.06
C ILE A 54 -17.07 5.50 7.75
N LYS A 55 -15.89 4.94 8.09
CA LYS A 55 -15.77 3.66 8.79
C LYS A 55 -14.77 3.77 9.94
N PRO A 56 -15.11 4.54 10.99
CA PRO A 56 -14.14 4.80 12.06
C PRO A 56 -13.73 3.55 12.86
N GLN A 57 -14.56 2.50 12.87
CA GLN A 57 -14.23 1.26 13.57
C GLN A 57 -13.05 0.50 12.94
N ARG A 58 -12.67 0.84 11.72
CA ARG A 58 -11.52 0.24 11.02
C ARG A 58 -10.47 1.28 10.68
N ALA A 59 -10.46 2.39 11.40
CA ALA A 59 -9.60 3.52 11.06
C ALA A 59 -8.11 3.20 11.20
N TRP A 60 -7.71 2.21 12.03
CA TRP A 60 -6.30 1.93 12.27
C TRP A 60 -5.53 1.58 10.99
N ILE A 61 -6.15 0.80 10.10
CA ILE A 61 -5.49 0.44 8.83
C ILE A 61 -5.41 1.65 7.90
N ASN A 62 -6.42 2.51 7.93
CA ASN A 62 -6.40 3.74 7.16
C ASN A 62 -5.30 4.69 7.67
N TYR A 63 -5.07 4.73 8.98
CA TYR A 63 -4.01 5.57 9.55
C TYR A 63 -2.62 5.12 9.10
N ILE A 64 -2.38 3.81 8.95
CA ILE A 64 -1.12 3.32 8.39
C ILE A 64 -0.93 3.87 6.97
N HIS A 65 -1.97 3.85 6.14
CA HIS A 65 -1.90 4.41 4.79
C HIS A 65 -1.68 5.92 4.79
N ILE A 66 -2.35 6.63 5.71
CA ILE A 66 -2.27 8.10 5.78
C ILE A 66 -0.90 8.55 6.29
N PHE A 67 -0.38 7.91 7.35
CA PHE A 67 0.81 8.39 8.05
C PHE A 67 2.10 7.70 7.65
N LEU A 68 2.05 6.56 6.99
CA LEU A 68 3.24 5.82 6.56
C LEU A 68 3.30 5.68 5.04
N ILE A 69 2.31 5.04 4.43
CA ILE A 69 2.37 4.66 3.01
C ILE A 69 2.31 5.91 2.12
N SER A 70 1.31 6.76 2.33
CA SER A 70 1.14 7.96 1.50
C SER A 70 2.31 8.93 1.61
N PRO A 71 2.78 9.30 2.83
CA PRO A 71 3.95 10.17 2.93
C PRO A 71 5.21 9.58 2.30
N LEU A 72 5.40 8.26 2.40
CA LEU A 72 6.55 7.60 1.82
C LEU A 72 6.52 7.69 0.29
N LEU A 73 5.37 7.43 -0.32
CA LEU A 73 5.22 7.53 -1.78
C LEU A 73 5.40 8.98 -2.26
N VAL A 74 4.82 9.95 -1.56
CA VAL A 74 4.96 11.36 -1.89
C VAL A 74 6.43 11.79 -1.77
N TYR A 75 7.11 11.36 -0.72
CA TYR A 75 8.52 11.69 -0.50
C TYR A 75 9.39 11.14 -1.64
N ILE A 76 9.25 9.87 -1.99
CA ILE A 76 10.01 9.25 -3.07
C ILE A 76 9.68 9.92 -4.41
N GLY A 77 8.41 10.16 -4.67
CA GLY A 77 7.98 10.80 -5.91
C GLY A 77 8.49 12.21 -6.07
N TYR A 78 8.55 12.97 -4.98
CA TYR A 78 9.06 14.35 -4.98
C TYR A 78 10.57 14.40 -5.14
N ASN A 79 11.30 13.58 -4.39
CA ASN A 79 12.77 13.60 -4.41
C ASN A 79 13.36 12.88 -5.63
N GLY A 80 12.60 11.99 -6.25
CA GLY A 80 13.06 11.31 -7.45
C GLY A 80 14.33 10.51 -7.22
N GLN A 81 15.28 10.67 -8.13
CA GLN A 81 16.56 9.96 -8.07
C GLN A 81 17.41 10.34 -6.86
N ASP A 82 17.12 11.46 -6.22
CA ASP A 82 17.85 11.91 -5.03
C ASP A 82 17.32 11.27 -3.74
N THR A 83 16.32 10.40 -3.84
CA THR A 83 15.76 9.71 -2.67
C THR A 83 16.82 8.82 -2.02
N PRO A 84 17.07 8.98 -0.70
CA PRO A 84 17.99 8.08 0.00
C PRO A 84 17.52 6.62 -0.04
N ARG A 85 18.46 5.71 -0.12
CA ARG A 85 18.23 4.28 -0.24
C ARG A 85 17.26 3.71 0.83
N LYS A 86 17.39 4.22 2.05
CA LYS A 86 16.57 3.73 3.17
C LYS A 86 15.06 3.85 2.93
N PHE A 87 14.64 4.86 2.14
CA PHE A 87 13.22 5.03 1.84
C PHE A 87 12.73 4.02 0.81
N PHE A 88 13.57 3.65 -0.15
CA PHE A 88 13.26 2.54 -1.06
C PHE A 88 13.18 1.20 -0.31
N GLU A 89 14.07 0.98 0.64
CA GLU A 89 14.04 -0.23 1.47
C GLU A 89 12.79 -0.27 2.33
N LEU A 90 12.38 0.87 2.88
CA LEU A 90 11.16 0.97 3.67
C LEU A 90 9.93 0.64 2.80
N LEU A 91 9.91 1.10 1.56
CA LEU A 91 8.83 0.78 0.63
C LEU A 91 8.82 -0.70 0.25
N LEU A 92 10.00 -1.30 0.10
CA LEU A 92 10.14 -2.75 -0.14
C LEU A 92 9.52 -3.53 1.02
N MET A 93 9.83 -3.14 2.25
CA MET A 93 9.24 -3.76 3.45
C MET A 93 7.73 -3.58 3.48
N ALA A 94 7.24 -2.40 3.11
CA ALA A 94 5.81 -2.13 3.02
C ALA A 94 5.14 -3.02 1.97
N GLY A 95 5.82 -3.31 0.87
CA GLY A 95 5.32 -4.24 -0.16
C GLY A 95 5.13 -5.65 0.38
N PHE A 96 6.12 -6.17 1.09
CA PHE A 96 6.00 -7.49 1.73
C PHE A 96 4.92 -7.49 2.81
N ALA A 97 4.80 -6.41 3.59
CA ALA A 97 3.75 -6.29 4.60
C ALA A 97 2.36 -6.26 3.96
N ALA A 98 2.21 -5.56 2.84
CA ALA A 98 0.93 -5.53 2.11
C ALA A 98 0.54 -6.93 1.62
N ILE A 99 1.49 -7.67 1.06
CA ILE A 99 1.25 -9.04 0.61
C ILE A 99 0.85 -9.93 1.79
N GLY A 100 1.59 -9.86 2.90
CA GLY A 100 1.30 -10.66 4.08
C GLY A 100 -0.04 -10.35 4.71
N TYR A 101 -0.32 -9.06 4.94
CA TYR A 101 -1.58 -8.62 5.56
C TYR A 101 -2.78 -8.96 4.69
N HIS A 102 -2.74 -8.55 3.43
CA HIS A 102 -3.88 -8.78 2.53
C HIS A 102 -3.99 -10.25 2.13
N GLY A 103 -2.87 -10.97 2.05
CA GLY A 103 -2.87 -12.41 1.80
C GLY A 103 -3.54 -13.19 2.92
N PHE A 104 -3.28 -12.80 4.16
CA PHE A 104 -3.93 -13.39 5.33
C PHE A 104 -5.46 -13.28 5.24
N TYR A 105 -5.97 -12.10 4.92
CA TYR A 105 -7.41 -11.90 4.80
C TYR A 105 -8.00 -12.55 3.55
N LEU A 106 -7.22 -12.64 2.46
CA LEU A 106 -7.67 -13.34 1.26
C LEU A 106 -7.88 -14.83 1.54
N VAL A 107 -6.93 -15.47 2.21
CA VAL A 107 -7.06 -16.88 2.60
C VAL A 107 -8.26 -17.06 3.51
N GLY A 108 -8.45 -16.17 4.48
CA GLY A 108 -9.59 -16.20 5.37
C GLY A 108 -10.95 -16.06 4.66
N SER A 109 -10.99 -15.31 3.55
CA SER A 109 -12.23 -15.16 2.78
C SER A 109 -12.57 -16.41 1.96
N ILE A 110 -11.53 -17.16 1.54
CA ILE A 110 -11.72 -18.42 0.80
C ILE A 110 -12.07 -19.56 1.76
N TYR A 111 -11.42 -19.58 2.92
CA TYR A 111 -11.66 -20.58 3.98
C TYR A 111 -12.15 -19.84 5.23
N PRO A 112 -13.49 -19.59 5.32
CA PRO A 112 -14.04 -18.80 6.42
C PRO A 112 -13.64 -19.34 7.78
N THR A 113 -13.09 -18.47 8.62
CA THR A 113 -12.65 -18.77 9.98
C THR A 113 -13.14 -17.65 10.90
N LYS A 114 -13.00 -17.85 12.22
CA LYS A 114 -13.33 -16.79 13.18
C LYS A 114 -12.62 -15.47 12.91
N ILE A 115 -11.45 -15.52 12.29
CA ILE A 115 -10.67 -14.34 11.95
C ILE A 115 -11.41 -13.46 10.96
N THR A 116 -12.13 -14.06 10.02
CA THR A 116 -12.89 -13.28 9.03
C THR A 116 -14.17 -12.69 9.60
N GLU A 117 -14.69 -13.28 10.67
CA GLU A 117 -15.90 -12.77 11.32
C GLU A 117 -15.63 -11.47 12.08
N ASP A 118 -14.42 -11.26 12.52
CA ASP A 118 -14.01 -10.07 13.29
C ASP A 118 -13.60 -8.88 12.42
N LYS A 119 -13.73 -8.99 11.12
CA LYS A 119 -13.37 -7.92 10.18
C LYS A 119 -14.18 -6.65 10.38
#